data_5fa9ea14e39568a4b6baab44f4a845e6
#
_entry.id   5fa9ea14e39568a4b6baab44f4a845e6
#
_cell.length_a   1.000
_cell.length_b   1.000
_cell.length_c   1.000
_cell.angle_alpha   90.00
_cell.angle_beta   90.00
_cell.angle_gamma   90.00
#
_symmetry.space_group_name_H-M   'P 1'
#
loop_
_entity.id
_entity.type
_entity.pdbx_description
1 polymer ?
#
loop_
_entity_poly.entity_id
_entity_poly.type
_entity_poly.pdbx_seq_one_letter_code
_entity_poly.pdbx_strand_id
1 'polypeptide(L)'
;KVLKIIVLLISLLVFGQQVGMSFSGLLAFGGIGGIAVGMAGKDILSNFFSGVMLYFDRPFNIGDWIRSPDRNIEGVVAEIGWRLTKVITFENRPMYIPNSLFSDISLENPGRMTNRRIKTTIGLRYEDSKKISLIVEDIRNYLMHEESIDQRQTLLVYFNEFGDSSLNIMVYCFTYTRDWEEWLDIQQKVYLRIVDIVHNHKADFAYPSTTLYFSSN
;
A
#
# COMPACT_ATOMS: atom_id res chain seq x y z
N LYS A 1 10.30 38.12 16.80
CA LYS A 1 11.04 37.51 17.94
C LYS A 1 12.35 36.91 17.44
N VAL A 2 12.39 36.14 16.35
CA VAL A 2 13.61 35.55 15.77
C VAL A 2 14.66 36.62 15.42
N LEU A 3 14.23 37.71 14.76
CA LEU A 3 15.12 38.83 14.40
C LEU A 3 15.85 39.43 15.64
N LYS A 4 15.13 39.53 16.78
CA LYS A 4 15.76 40.05 18.04
C LYS A 4 16.82 39.09 18.55
N ILE A 5 16.66 37.80 18.45
CA ILE A 5 17.64 36.77 18.83
C ILE A 5 18.86 36.86 17.91
N ILE A 6 18.67 36.99 16.59
CA ILE A 6 19.75 37.14 15.63
C ILE A 6 20.57 38.43 15.93
N VAL A 7 19.91 39.57 16.14
CA VAL A 7 20.56 40.83 16.47
C VAL A 7 21.33 40.71 17.80
N LEU A 8 20.74 40.05 18.81
CA LEU A 8 21.41 39.82 20.09
C LEU A 8 22.66 38.96 19.92
N LEU A 9 22.61 37.90 19.12
CA LEU A 9 23.78 37.04 18.86
C LEU A 9 24.88 37.79 18.11
N ILE A 10 24.53 38.56 17.09
CA ILE A 10 25.50 39.41 16.37
C ILE A 10 26.12 40.46 17.31
N SER A 11 25.30 41.11 18.13
CA SER A 11 25.79 42.09 19.11
C SER A 11 26.74 41.46 20.14
N LEU A 12 26.46 40.25 20.59
CA LEU A 12 27.33 39.49 21.50
C LEU A 12 28.67 39.13 20.88
N LEU A 13 28.68 38.75 19.58
CA LEU A 13 29.89 38.47 18.81
C LEU A 13 30.75 39.74 18.67
N VAL A 14 30.15 40.89 18.31
CA VAL A 14 30.84 42.17 18.17
C VAL A 14 31.40 42.63 19.51
N PHE A 15 30.62 42.49 20.60
CA PHE A 15 31.09 42.84 21.95
C PHE A 15 32.25 41.94 22.40
N GLY A 16 32.20 40.63 22.11
CA GLY A 16 33.27 39.69 22.42
C GLY A 16 34.60 40.08 21.75
N GLN A 17 34.55 40.57 20.49
CA GLN A 17 35.73 41.14 19.81
C GLN A 17 36.31 42.36 20.53
N GLN A 18 35.48 43.29 21.03
CA GLN A 18 35.93 44.49 21.73
C GLN A 18 36.59 44.16 23.07
N VAL A 19 36.21 43.07 23.73
CA VAL A 19 36.80 42.61 25.01
C VAL A 19 38.05 41.75 24.78
N GLY A 20 38.54 41.64 23.53
CA GLY A 20 39.81 40.97 23.23
C GLY A 20 39.70 39.44 22.98
N MET A 21 38.51 38.91 22.85
CA MET A 21 38.35 37.50 22.44
C MET A 21 38.80 37.30 20.99
N SER A 22 39.54 36.25 20.72
CA SER A 22 40.00 35.97 19.36
C SER A 22 38.80 35.69 18.43
N PHE A 23 38.77 36.32 17.27
CA PHE A 23 37.72 36.10 16.25
C PHE A 23 37.58 34.63 15.85
N SER A 24 38.71 33.92 15.75
CA SER A 24 38.74 32.48 15.48
C SER A 24 38.09 31.67 16.58
N GLY A 25 38.25 32.02 17.85
CA GLY A 25 37.60 31.37 18.98
C GLY A 25 36.07 31.58 18.98
N LEU A 26 35.64 32.82 18.68
CA LEU A 26 34.21 33.14 18.54
C LEU A 26 33.54 32.40 17.37
N LEU A 27 34.24 32.32 16.22
CA LEU A 27 33.77 31.56 15.06
C LEU A 27 33.70 30.06 15.34
N ALA A 28 34.73 29.51 16.01
CA ALA A 28 34.73 28.07 16.35
C ALA A 28 33.58 27.74 17.32
N PHE A 29 33.38 28.57 18.34
CA PHE A 29 32.28 28.37 19.31
C PHE A 29 30.91 28.57 18.67
N GLY A 30 30.73 29.59 17.82
CA GLY A 30 29.51 29.84 17.06
C GLY A 30 29.24 28.75 16.04
N GLY A 31 30.27 28.19 15.39
CA GLY A 31 30.20 27.10 14.47
C GLY A 31 29.70 25.79 15.13
N ILE A 32 30.34 25.43 16.25
CA ILE A 32 29.91 24.23 17.03
C ILE A 32 28.49 24.42 17.58
N GLY A 33 28.18 25.59 18.14
CA GLY A 33 26.84 25.94 18.61
C GLY A 33 25.80 25.92 17.50
N GLY A 34 26.16 26.42 16.31
CA GLY A 34 25.31 26.40 15.12
C GLY A 34 25.03 24.98 14.64
N ILE A 35 26.01 24.09 14.63
CA ILE A 35 25.83 22.67 14.31
C ILE A 35 24.88 22.00 15.32
N ALA A 36 25.08 22.24 16.62
CA ALA A 36 24.25 21.69 17.67
C ALA A 36 22.77 22.12 17.52
N VAL A 37 22.53 23.42 17.29
CA VAL A 37 21.17 23.95 17.03
C VAL A 37 20.60 23.42 15.73
N GLY A 38 21.39 23.32 14.66
CA GLY A 38 21.00 22.75 13.38
C GLY A 38 20.59 21.29 13.51
N MET A 39 21.34 20.48 14.25
CA MET A 39 21.01 19.10 14.54
C MET A 39 19.72 18.96 15.37
N ALA A 40 19.54 19.83 16.37
CA ALA A 40 18.31 19.85 17.16
C ALA A 40 17.07 20.25 16.34
N GLY A 41 17.24 21.09 15.32
CA GLY A 41 16.18 21.55 14.41
C GLY A 41 15.96 20.66 13.18
N LYS A 42 16.81 19.68 12.94
CA LYS A 42 16.83 18.85 11.71
C LYS A 42 15.45 18.27 11.38
N ASP A 43 14.79 17.66 12.36
CA ASP A 43 13.52 16.98 12.14
C ASP A 43 12.39 17.95 11.80
N ILE A 44 12.40 19.14 12.38
CA ILE A 44 11.43 20.19 12.07
C ILE A 44 11.59 20.65 10.62
N LEU A 45 12.83 20.93 10.21
CA LEU A 45 13.14 21.35 8.85
C LEU A 45 12.85 20.25 7.83
N SER A 46 13.21 19.00 8.15
CA SER A 46 12.92 17.85 7.29
C SER A 46 11.42 17.71 7.04
N ASN A 47 10.61 17.75 8.09
CA ASN A 47 9.15 17.66 7.95
C ASN A 47 8.55 18.82 7.17
N PHE A 48 9.07 20.03 7.38
CA PHE A 48 8.63 21.22 6.64
C PHE A 48 8.93 21.08 5.14
N PHE A 49 10.16 20.74 4.78
CA PHE A 49 10.55 20.59 3.37
C PHE A 49 9.82 19.42 2.71
N SER A 50 9.64 18.30 3.41
CA SER A 50 8.85 17.19 2.89
C SER A 50 7.37 17.59 2.68
N GLY A 51 6.79 18.38 3.60
CA GLY A 51 5.45 18.93 3.40
C GLY A 51 5.33 19.82 2.16
N VAL A 52 6.35 20.65 1.90
CA VAL A 52 6.44 21.46 0.67
C VAL A 52 6.55 20.57 -0.56
N MET A 53 7.36 19.50 -0.53
CA MET A 53 7.50 18.55 -1.65
C MET A 53 6.20 17.78 -1.90
N LEU A 54 5.49 17.35 -0.86
CA LEU A 54 4.16 16.72 -1.01
C LEU A 54 3.19 17.65 -1.74
N TYR A 55 3.28 18.96 -1.50
CA TYR A 55 2.45 19.93 -2.20
C TYR A 55 2.82 20.10 -3.68
N PHE A 56 4.11 20.07 -4.04
CA PHE A 56 4.57 20.19 -5.42
C PHE A 56 4.40 18.90 -6.23
N ASP A 57 4.89 17.78 -5.69
CA ASP A 57 4.93 16.48 -6.41
C ASP A 57 3.57 15.78 -6.41
N ARG A 58 2.72 16.06 -5.42
CA ARG A 58 1.36 15.54 -5.26
C ARG A 58 1.25 14.02 -5.46
N PRO A 59 2.04 13.21 -4.76
CA PRO A 59 1.89 11.76 -4.81
C PRO A 59 0.49 11.33 -4.39
N PHE A 60 -0.15 12.12 -3.52
CA PHE A 60 -1.54 12.00 -3.12
C PHE A 60 -2.15 13.38 -2.85
N ASN A 61 -3.47 13.48 -2.87
CA ASN A 61 -4.25 14.66 -2.50
C ASN A 61 -5.11 14.36 -1.27
N ILE A 62 -5.68 15.43 -0.69
CA ILE A 62 -6.74 15.29 0.33
C ILE A 62 -7.92 14.54 -0.32
N GLY A 63 -8.41 13.51 0.36
CA GLY A 63 -9.45 12.60 -0.12
C GLY A 63 -8.92 11.33 -0.79
N ASP A 64 -7.63 11.24 -1.14
CA ASP A 64 -7.07 10.03 -1.70
C ASP A 64 -6.94 8.94 -0.62
N TRP A 65 -7.24 7.70 -0.98
CA TRP A 65 -6.85 6.53 -0.22
C TRP A 65 -5.39 6.23 -0.49
N ILE A 66 -4.58 6.20 0.57
CA ILE A 66 -3.15 5.86 0.52
C ILE A 66 -2.87 4.63 1.38
N ARG A 67 -1.84 3.89 0.97
CA ARG A 67 -1.34 2.72 1.67
C ARG A 67 0.19 2.68 1.63
N SER A 68 0.80 2.32 2.75
CA SER A 68 2.21 1.96 2.83
C SER A 68 2.36 0.60 3.50
N PRO A 69 2.67 -0.46 2.74
CA PRO A 69 2.87 -1.80 3.31
C PRO A 69 4.03 -1.84 4.29
N ASP A 70 5.08 -1.04 4.05
CA ASP A 70 6.32 -1.01 4.85
C ASP A 70 6.08 -0.57 6.30
N ARG A 71 5.07 0.26 6.52
CA ARG A 71 4.77 0.87 7.83
C ARG A 71 3.37 0.57 8.34
N ASN A 72 2.65 -0.29 7.65
CA ASN A 72 1.26 -0.60 7.97
C ASN A 72 0.36 0.66 8.10
N ILE A 73 0.60 1.62 7.21
CA ILE A 73 -0.19 2.85 7.08
C ILE A 73 -1.25 2.58 6.02
N GLU A 74 -2.51 2.80 6.37
CA GLU A 74 -3.61 2.72 5.39
C GLU A 74 -4.78 3.60 5.83
N GLY A 75 -5.35 4.35 4.88
CA GLY A 75 -6.52 5.20 5.13
C GLY A 75 -6.68 6.32 4.11
N VAL A 76 -7.61 7.21 4.39
CA VAL A 76 -7.94 8.36 3.54
C VAL A 76 -7.26 9.62 4.09
N VAL A 77 -6.57 10.36 3.23
CA VAL A 77 -5.91 11.61 3.57
C VAL A 77 -6.95 12.69 3.89
N ALA A 78 -7.00 13.14 5.14
CA ALA A 78 -7.93 14.17 5.58
C ALA A 78 -7.34 15.58 5.53
N GLU A 79 -6.03 15.71 5.78
CA GLU A 79 -5.34 17.00 5.84
C GLU A 79 -3.85 16.83 5.59
N ILE A 80 -3.24 17.76 4.87
CA ILE A 80 -1.79 17.85 4.68
C ILE A 80 -1.33 19.14 5.35
N GLY A 81 -0.77 19.01 6.55
CA GLY A 81 -0.21 20.14 7.27
C GLY A 81 1.25 20.39 6.92
N TRP A 82 1.81 21.47 7.44
CA TRP A 82 3.23 21.84 7.18
C TRP A 82 4.24 20.85 7.79
N ARG A 83 3.87 20.08 8.81
CA ARG A 83 4.72 19.11 9.52
C ARG A 83 4.14 17.71 9.53
N LEU A 84 2.83 17.58 9.63
CA LEU A 84 2.11 16.31 9.76
C LEU A 84 1.03 16.22 8.72
N THR A 85 0.87 15.03 8.15
CA THR A 85 -0.30 14.66 7.36
C THR A 85 -1.24 13.83 8.23
N LYS A 86 -2.54 14.19 8.22
CA LYS A 86 -3.59 13.47 8.92
C LYS A 86 -4.28 12.50 7.97
N VAL A 87 -4.30 11.24 8.34
CA VAL A 87 -4.96 10.16 7.61
C VAL A 87 -6.05 9.57 8.50
N ILE A 88 -7.25 9.36 7.97
CA ILE A 88 -8.32 8.63 8.68
C ILE A 88 -8.26 7.18 8.24
N THR A 89 -8.00 6.29 9.18
CA THR A 89 -7.99 4.84 8.94
C THR A 89 -9.41 4.33 8.66
N PHE A 90 -9.55 3.14 8.08
CA PHE A 90 -10.87 2.52 7.85
C PHE A 90 -11.64 2.19 9.14
N GLU A 91 -10.97 2.23 10.29
CA GLU A 91 -11.62 2.14 11.61
C GLU A 91 -12.06 3.51 12.14
N ASN A 92 -12.05 4.56 11.29
CA ASN A 92 -12.38 5.95 11.64
C ASN A 92 -11.47 6.57 12.70
N ARG A 93 -10.22 6.12 12.80
CA ARG A 93 -9.22 6.67 13.73
C ARG A 93 -8.32 7.66 12.99
N PRO A 94 -8.09 8.87 13.54
CA PRO A 94 -7.11 9.78 12.97
C PRO A 94 -5.69 9.28 13.27
N MET A 95 -4.89 9.15 12.23
CA MET A 95 -3.47 8.85 12.27
C MET A 95 -2.69 10.08 11.83
N TYR A 96 -1.71 10.51 12.62
CA TYR A 96 -0.86 11.66 12.32
C TYR A 96 0.53 11.18 11.91
N ILE A 97 0.90 11.45 10.69
CA ILE A 97 2.13 10.95 10.05
C ILE A 97 3.07 12.13 9.82
N PRO A 98 4.32 12.11 10.33
CA PRO A 98 5.33 13.11 9.99
C PRO A 98 5.56 13.14 8.46
N ASN A 99 5.57 14.34 7.87
CA ASN A 99 5.72 14.49 6.42
C ASN A 99 7.04 13.91 5.90
N SER A 100 8.11 13.99 6.68
CA SER A 100 9.42 13.41 6.34
C SER A 100 9.37 11.90 6.14
N LEU A 101 8.43 11.20 6.81
CA LEU A 101 8.29 9.76 6.66
C LEU A 101 7.93 9.35 5.24
N PHE A 102 7.15 10.17 4.52
CA PHE A 102 6.75 9.87 3.14
C PHE A 102 7.92 9.87 2.14
N SER A 103 9.06 10.45 2.51
CA SER A 103 10.27 10.40 1.69
C SER A 103 11.02 9.07 1.81
N ASP A 104 10.74 8.28 2.85
CA ASP A 104 11.51 7.08 3.23
C ASP A 104 10.71 5.78 3.11
N ILE A 105 9.47 5.85 2.64
CA ILE A 105 8.57 4.69 2.55
C ILE A 105 8.06 4.48 1.13
N SER A 106 7.71 3.23 0.81
CA SER A 106 6.93 2.92 -0.39
C SER A 106 5.49 3.37 -0.19
N LEU A 107 4.98 4.15 -1.12
CA LEU A 107 3.62 4.66 -1.07
C LEU A 107 2.81 4.16 -2.27
N GLU A 108 1.72 3.47 -1.99
CA GLU A 108 0.68 3.12 -2.95
C GLU A 108 -0.46 4.12 -2.84
N ASN A 109 -1.07 4.47 -3.96
CA ASN A 109 -2.28 5.30 -3.99
C ASN A 109 -3.44 4.53 -4.63
N PRO A 110 -4.15 3.67 -3.86
CA PRO A 110 -5.32 2.96 -4.36
C PRO A 110 -6.46 3.89 -4.78
N GLY A 111 -6.50 5.14 -4.27
CA GLY A 111 -7.47 6.16 -4.71
C GLY A 111 -7.32 6.54 -6.19
N ARG A 112 -6.15 6.32 -6.78
CA ARG A 112 -5.85 6.56 -8.21
C ARG A 112 -5.78 5.30 -9.07
N MET A 113 -6.17 4.13 -8.53
CA MET A 113 -6.23 2.92 -9.35
C MET A 113 -7.24 3.08 -10.49
N THR A 114 -6.99 2.41 -11.59
CA THR A 114 -7.89 2.42 -12.75
C THR A 114 -8.88 1.25 -12.73
N ASN A 115 -8.46 0.13 -12.16
CA ASN A 115 -9.18 -1.12 -12.14
C ASN A 115 -8.98 -1.82 -10.79
N ARG A 116 -9.95 -2.62 -10.35
CA ARG A 116 -9.76 -3.53 -9.22
C ARG A 116 -9.49 -4.94 -9.69
N ARG A 117 -8.53 -5.58 -9.06
CA ARG A 117 -8.12 -6.94 -9.38
C ARG A 117 -8.94 -7.97 -8.62
N ILE A 118 -9.42 -8.99 -9.34
CA ILE A 118 -9.88 -10.26 -8.76
C ILE A 118 -8.73 -11.25 -8.93
N LYS A 119 -8.20 -11.74 -7.81
CA LYS A 119 -7.18 -12.80 -7.79
C LYS A 119 -7.60 -13.84 -6.76
N THR A 120 -7.84 -15.06 -7.23
CA THR A 120 -8.21 -16.18 -6.36
C THR A 120 -7.59 -17.47 -6.87
N THR A 121 -7.53 -18.46 -6.00
CA THR A 121 -7.12 -19.83 -6.31
C THR A 121 -8.26 -20.76 -5.94
N ILE A 122 -8.63 -21.65 -6.86
CA ILE A 122 -9.67 -22.65 -6.69
C ILE A 122 -9.01 -24.02 -6.65
N GLY A 123 -9.22 -24.76 -5.57
CA GLY A 123 -8.72 -26.13 -5.44
C GLY A 123 -9.77 -27.17 -5.84
N LEU A 124 -9.49 -27.99 -6.84
CA LEU A 124 -10.34 -29.11 -7.25
C LEU A 124 -9.75 -30.43 -6.73
N ARG A 125 -10.59 -31.46 -6.58
CA ARG A 125 -10.15 -32.77 -6.15
C ARG A 125 -9.23 -33.43 -7.18
N TYR A 126 -8.27 -34.24 -6.72
CA TYR A 126 -7.41 -35.03 -7.62
C TYR A 126 -8.17 -35.99 -8.51
N GLU A 127 -9.29 -36.51 -8.04
CA GLU A 127 -10.20 -37.38 -8.80
C GLU A 127 -10.77 -36.72 -10.06
N ASP A 128 -10.91 -35.41 -10.05
CA ASP A 128 -11.43 -34.58 -11.12
C ASP A 128 -10.35 -34.10 -12.11
N SER A 129 -9.13 -34.61 -12.02
CA SER A 129 -7.96 -34.18 -12.81
C SER A 129 -8.23 -34.16 -14.32
N LYS A 130 -8.99 -35.11 -14.84
CA LYS A 130 -9.37 -35.22 -16.28
C LYS A 130 -10.29 -34.08 -16.76
N LYS A 131 -10.97 -33.39 -15.83
CA LYS A 131 -11.93 -32.31 -16.12
C LYS A 131 -11.29 -30.92 -16.06
N ILE A 132 -10.12 -30.79 -15.47
CA ILE A 132 -9.46 -29.49 -15.21
C ILE A 132 -9.35 -28.64 -16.47
N SER A 133 -8.91 -29.24 -17.58
CA SER A 133 -8.73 -28.52 -18.84
C SER A 133 -10.03 -27.87 -19.32
N LEU A 134 -11.14 -28.59 -19.25
CA LEU A 134 -12.47 -28.12 -19.67
C LEU A 134 -12.97 -27.03 -18.69
N ILE A 135 -12.79 -27.23 -17.40
CA ILE A 135 -13.20 -26.26 -16.37
C ILE A 135 -12.42 -24.95 -16.54
N VAL A 136 -11.11 -25.01 -16.74
CA VAL A 136 -10.25 -23.85 -17.00
C VAL A 136 -10.70 -23.09 -18.25
N GLU A 137 -11.03 -23.81 -19.32
CA GLU A 137 -11.51 -23.23 -20.57
C GLU A 137 -12.87 -22.53 -20.39
N ASP A 138 -13.82 -23.17 -19.73
CA ASP A 138 -15.14 -22.60 -19.48
C ASP A 138 -15.08 -21.37 -18.54
N ILE A 139 -14.26 -21.40 -17.50
CA ILE A 139 -14.05 -20.22 -16.64
C ILE A 139 -13.42 -19.07 -17.45
N ARG A 140 -12.42 -19.37 -18.28
CA ARG A 140 -11.79 -18.36 -19.14
C ARG A 140 -12.79 -17.78 -20.13
N ASN A 141 -13.59 -18.62 -20.81
CA ASN A 141 -14.60 -18.19 -21.76
C ASN A 141 -15.68 -17.34 -21.09
N TYR A 142 -16.13 -17.72 -19.89
CA TYR A 142 -17.05 -16.91 -19.11
C TYR A 142 -16.47 -15.52 -18.83
N LEU A 143 -15.26 -15.43 -18.29
CA LEU A 143 -14.62 -14.16 -17.95
C LEU A 143 -14.34 -13.29 -19.18
N MET A 144 -14.07 -13.89 -20.34
CA MET A 144 -13.88 -13.16 -21.61
C MET A 144 -15.18 -12.51 -22.12
N HIS A 145 -16.34 -13.01 -21.73
CA HIS A 145 -17.63 -12.47 -22.18
C HIS A 145 -18.38 -11.72 -21.08
N GLU A 146 -17.81 -11.65 -19.88
CA GLU A 146 -18.42 -10.94 -18.77
C GLU A 146 -18.17 -9.43 -18.91
N GLU A 147 -19.26 -8.64 -19.03
CA GLU A 147 -19.20 -7.20 -19.28
C GLU A 147 -18.49 -6.41 -18.16
N SER A 148 -18.53 -6.89 -16.93
CA SER A 148 -17.88 -6.25 -15.78
C SER A 148 -16.37 -6.42 -15.73
N ILE A 149 -15.80 -7.31 -16.58
CA ILE A 149 -14.37 -7.62 -16.65
C ILE A 149 -13.71 -6.82 -17.79
N ASP A 150 -12.64 -6.09 -17.46
CA ASP A 150 -11.89 -5.31 -18.45
C ASP A 150 -11.00 -6.21 -19.32
N GLN A 151 -11.44 -6.46 -20.52
CA GLN A 151 -10.74 -7.31 -21.49
C GLN A 151 -9.43 -6.71 -22.03
N ARG A 152 -9.18 -5.43 -21.78
CA ARG A 152 -7.91 -4.76 -22.14
C ARG A 152 -6.80 -5.04 -21.12
N GLN A 153 -7.17 -5.53 -19.95
CA GLN A 153 -6.27 -5.91 -18.89
C GLN A 153 -5.92 -7.40 -18.93
N THR A 154 -4.90 -7.78 -18.16
CA THR A 154 -4.48 -9.18 -18.09
C THR A 154 -5.60 -10.06 -17.52
N LEU A 155 -5.98 -11.11 -18.27
CA LEU A 155 -6.91 -12.14 -17.86
C LEU A 155 -6.19 -13.50 -17.93
N LEU A 156 -6.08 -14.17 -16.80
CA LEU A 156 -5.38 -15.45 -16.68
C LEU A 156 -6.26 -16.45 -15.93
N VAL A 157 -6.45 -17.62 -16.51
CA VAL A 157 -7.06 -18.77 -15.84
C VAL A 157 -6.20 -19.98 -16.18
N TYR A 158 -5.50 -20.52 -15.19
CA TYR A 158 -4.57 -21.63 -15.40
C TYR A 158 -4.55 -22.57 -14.20
N PHE A 159 -4.43 -23.86 -14.49
CA PHE A 159 -3.96 -24.82 -13.50
C PHE A 159 -2.46 -24.56 -13.29
N ASN A 160 -2.07 -24.15 -12.10
CA ASN A 160 -0.72 -23.66 -11.83
C ASN A 160 0.01 -24.36 -10.68
N GLU A 161 -0.69 -25.17 -9.89
CA GLU A 161 -0.08 -25.76 -8.72
C GLU A 161 -0.75 -27.08 -8.30
N PHE A 162 0.06 -28.04 -7.86
CA PHE A 162 -0.37 -29.25 -7.16
C PHE A 162 -0.31 -28.99 -5.66
N GLY A 163 -1.46 -28.82 -5.01
CA GLY A 163 -1.56 -28.67 -3.55
C GLY A 163 -1.59 -30.02 -2.85
N ASP A 164 -1.45 -30.02 -1.53
CA ASP A 164 -1.42 -31.24 -0.70
C ASP A 164 -2.67 -32.11 -0.87
N SER A 165 -3.84 -31.52 -1.05
CA SER A 165 -5.12 -32.21 -1.25
C SER A 165 -5.92 -31.65 -2.44
N SER A 166 -5.35 -30.77 -3.26
CA SER A 166 -6.06 -30.07 -4.32
C SER A 166 -5.21 -29.84 -5.56
N LEU A 167 -5.89 -29.74 -6.70
CA LEU A 167 -5.35 -29.25 -7.96
C LEU A 167 -5.77 -27.79 -8.10
N ASN A 168 -4.82 -26.87 -8.02
CA ASN A 168 -5.06 -25.45 -7.87
C ASN A 168 -5.15 -24.73 -9.21
N ILE A 169 -6.27 -24.07 -9.45
CA ILE A 169 -6.51 -23.21 -10.62
C ILE A 169 -6.46 -21.77 -10.17
N MET A 170 -5.53 -21.01 -10.73
CA MET A 170 -5.44 -19.57 -10.53
C MET A 170 -6.40 -18.85 -11.46
N VAL A 171 -7.19 -17.94 -10.89
CA VAL A 171 -8.01 -16.96 -11.63
C VAL A 171 -7.50 -15.57 -11.33
N TYR A 172 -7.23 -14.80 -12.39
CA TYR A 172 -6.68 -13.45 -12.29
C TYR A 172 -7.30 -12.58 -13.38
N CYS A 173 -8.04 -11.56 -13.00
CA CYS A 173 -8.65 -10.60 -13.92
C CYS A 173 -8.85 -9.24 -13.25
N PHE A 174 -9.26 -8.26 -14.03
CA PHE A 174 -9.53 -6.90 -13.56
C PHE A 174 -10.95 -6.48 -13.93
N THR A 175 -11.61 -5.78 -13.01
CA THR A 175 -12.92 -5.18 -13.24
C THR A 175 -12.77 -3.75 -13.76
N TYR A 176 -13.80 -3.21 -14.41
CA TYR A 176 -13.82 -1.79 -14.81
C TYR A 176 -14.03 -0.84 -13.62
N THR A 177 -14.68 -1.31 -12.56
CA THR A 177 -15.00 -0.47 -11.42
C THR A 177 -13.81 -0.24 -10.50
N ARG A 178 -13.81 0.93 -9.86
CA ARG A 178 -12.91 1.29 -8.74
C ARG A 178 -13.66 1.28 -7.41
N ASP A 179 -14.99 1.32 -7.46
CA ASP A 179 -15.81 1.27 -6.26
C ASP A 179 -15.67 -0.07 -5.54
N TRP A 180 -15.61 -0.03 -4.23
CA TRP A 180 -15.35 -1.24 -3.44
C TRP A 180 -16.58 -2.12 -3.32
N GLU A 181 -17.74 -1.54 -3.12
CA GLU A 181 -19.00 -2.26 -2.97
C GLU A 181 -19.39 -2.93 -4.30
N GLU A 182 -19.33 -2.17 -5.39
CA GLU A 182 -19.58 -2.68 -6.74
C GLU A 182 -18.59 -3.80 -7.12
N TRP A 183 -17.30 -3.64 -6.73
CA TRP A 183 -16.30 -4.68 -6.96
C TRP A 183 -16.60 -5.97 -6.19
N LEU A 184 -17.06 -5.88 -4.94
CA LEU A 184 -17.45 -7.05 -4.14
C LEU A 184 -18.64 -7.78 -4.78
N ASP A 185 -19.62 -7.04 -5.31
CA ASP A 185 -20.76 -7.63 -6.04
C ASP A 185 -20.31 -8.37 -7.29
N ILE A 186 -19.41 -7.77 -8.08
CA ILE A 186 -18.85 -8.42 -9.26
C ILE A 186 -18.05 -9.66 -8.86
N GLN A 187 -17.20 -9.55 -7.85
CA GLN A 187 -16.41 -10.67 -7.35
C GLN A 187 -17.30 -11.83 -6.88
N GLN A 188 -18.37 -11.54 -6.15
CA GLN A 188 -19.34 -12.55 -5.72
C GLN A 188 -20.00 -13.24 -6.91
N LYS A 189 -20.45 -12.48 -7.92
CA LYS A 189 -21.04 -13.04 -9.14
C LYS A 189 -20.06 -13.96 -9.86
N VAL A 190 -18.81 -13.53 -10.01
CA VAL A 190 -17.75 -14.34 -10.62
C VAL A 190 -17.53 -15.64 -9.84
N TYR A 191 -17.45 -15.57 -8.52
CA TYR A 191 -17.23 -16.75 -7.68
C TYR A 191 -18.39 -17.74 -7.76
N LEU A 192 -19.64 -17.26 -7.68
CA LEU A 192 -20.81 -18.12 -7.83
C LEU A 192 -20.85 -18.79 -9.20
N ARG A 193 -20.52 -18.04 -10.24
CA ARG A 193 -20.47 -18.61 -11.60
C ARG A 193 -19.39 -19.68 -11.75
N ILE A 194 -18.25 -19.50 -11.11
CA ILE A 194 -17.18 -20.51 -11.06
C ILE A 194 -17.68 -21.78 -10.37
N VAL A 195 -18.41 -21.63 -9.25
CA VAL A 195 -19.01 -22.78 -8.55
C VAL A 195 -19.96 -23.55 -9.48
N ASP A 196 -20.83 -22.83 -10.21
CA ASP A 196 -21.73 -23.44 -11.18
C ASP A 196 -20.98 -24.20 -12.29
N ILE A 197 -19.93 -23.62 -12.85
CA ILE A 197 -19.10 -24.24 -13.89
C ILE A 197 -18.49 -25.54 -13.37
N VAL A 198 -17.89 -25.50 -12.16
CA VAL A 198 -17.30 -26.71 -11.55
C VAL A 198 -18.34 -27.82 -11.38
N HIS A 199 -19.49 -27.49 -10.82
CA HIS A 199 -20.57 -28.48 -10.60
C HIS A 199 -21.19 -29.01 -11.90
N ASN A 200 -21.32 -28.18 -12.95
CA ASN A 200 -21.79 -28.59 -14.25
C ASN A 200 -20.89 -29.67 -14.89
N HIS A 201 -19.60 -29.61 -14.63
CA HIS A 201 -18.64 -30.66 -15.00
C HIS A 201 -18.69 -31.88 -14.08
N LYS A 202 -19.61 -31.94 -13.10
CA LYS A 202 -19.65 -33.01 -12.07
C LYS A 202 -18.30 -33.12 -11.34
N ALA A 203 -17.61 -32.01 -11.17
CA ALA A 203 -16.43 -31.86 -10.36
C ALA A 203 -16.80 -31.20 -9.02
N ASP A 204 -15.88 -31.24 -8.06
CA ASP A 204 -16.12 -30.66 -6.76
C ASP A 204 -14.85 -30.03 -6.21
N PHE A 205 -15.03 -29.12 -5.28
CA PHE A 205 -13.92 -28.49 -4.57
C PHE A 205 -13.21 -29.47 -3.66
N ALA A 206 -11.91 -29.29 -3.51
CA ALA A 206 -11.12 -30.15 -2.64
C ALA A 206 -11.33 -29.79 -1.16
N TYR A 207 -11.50 -30.81 -0.35
CA TYR A 207 -11.43 -30.72 1.11
C TYR A 207 -10.06 -31.21 1.60
N PRO A 208 -9.57 -30.76 2.76
CA PRO A 208 -8.41 -31.37 3.38
C PRO A 208 -8.64 -32.88 3.54
N SER A 209 -7.78 -33.69 2.93
CA SER A 209 -7.93 -35.15 2.89
C SER A 209 -6.78 -35.83 3.60
N THR A 210 -7.08 -36.86 4.39
CA THR A 210 -6.09 -37.69 5.08
C THR A 210 -6.40 -39.15 4.79
N THR A 211 -5.40 -39.93 4.37
CA THR A 211 -5.52 -41.35 4.19
C THR A 211 -5.15 -42.06 5.48
N LEU A 212 -6.08 -42.88 6.01
CA LEU A 212 -5.85 -43.70 7.21
C LEU A 212 -5.62 -45.17 6.80
N TYR A 213 -4.50 -45.73 7.21
CA TYR A 213 -4.22 -47.13 7.02
C TYR A 213 -4.52 -47.88 8.34
N PHE A 214 -5.49 -48.75 8.32
CA PHE A 214 -5.79 -49.63 9.46
C PHE A 214 -5.05 -50.95 9.30
N SER A 215 -4.18 -51.27 10.23
CA SER A 215 -3.56 -52.59 10.33
C SER A 215 -4.51 -53.49 11.14
N SER A 216 -5.11 -54.51 10.52
CA SER A 216 -5.81 -55.59 11.23
C SER A 216 -4.77 -56.57 11.73
N ASN A 217 -4.58 -56.69 13.07
CA ASN A 217 -3.84 -57.78 13.67
C ASN A 217 -4.62 -59.06 13.54
#